data_20af5b4d4408592905c0e6f2f1d58260
#
_entry.id   20af5b4d4408592905c0e6f2f1d58260
#
_cell.length_a   1.000
_cell.length_b   1.000
_cell.length_c   1.000
_cell.angle_alpha   90.00
_cell.angle_beta   90.00
_cell.angle_gamma   90.00
#
_symmetry.space_group_name_H-M   'P 1'
#
loop_
_entity.id
_entity.type
_entity.pdbx_description
1 polymer ?
#
loop_
_entity_poly.entity_id
_entity_poly.type
_entity_poly.pdbx_seq_one_letter_code
_entity_poly.pdbx_strand_id
1 'polypeptide(L)'
;MLLTGAEIDQIAGLLSLREREPFLLCATAVTLAVLAENAVFGVLTPDVVRRKTVVAATAFMLPGGLQAQVFTVPGKVPLYLESDSPETAAETEANVGIELCAGETRIVYVPGAAAVTPAMLARMQGADLVFFDGTLFRDDEMITTGTGAKTGRRMGHMPIDGEDGSLAALEGLTGRRVYVHINNTNPILIAGSPERLHVEGKGWEIAEDGMEITL
;
A
#
# COMPACT_ATOMS: atom_id res chain seq x y z
N MET A 1 12.75 7.58 -4.32
CA MET A 1 11.95 6.49 -3.74
C MET A 1 11.00 7.09 -2.71
N LEU A 2 9.74 6.64 -2.62
CA LEU A 2 8.76 7.09 -1.63
C LEU A 2 8.18 5.84 -0.96
N LEU A 3 8.25 5.78 0.38
CA LEU A 3 7.73 4.66 1.17
C LEU A 3 6.34 5.00 1.71
N THR A 4 5.45 4.02 1.72
CA THR A 4 4.09 4.11 2.27
C THR A 4 3.99 3.63 3.71
N GLY A 5 5.00 2.91 4.20
CA GLY A 5 5.08 2.37 5.54
C GLY A 5 6.42 1.71 5.79
N ALA A 6 6.53 0.97 6.87
CA ALA A 6 7.75 0.28 7.31
C ALA A 6 7.55 -1.23 7.51
N GLU A 7 6.54 -1.86 6.89
CA GLU A 7 6.43 -3.32 6.89
C GLU A 7 7.64 -3.94 6.17
N ILE A 8 8.01 -5.15 6.56
CA ILE A 8 9.24 -5.81 6.08
C ILE A 8 9.25 -5.91 4.55
N ASP A 9 8.14 -6.28 3.93
CA ASP A 9 7.97 -6.38 2.49
C ASP A 9 8.09 -5.05 1.76
N GLN A 10 7.78 -3.93 2.43
CA GLN A 10 7.94 -2.58 1.89
C GLN A 10 9.38 -2.06 2.00
N ILE A 11 10.14 -2.47 3.01
CA ILE A 11 11.45 -1.88 3.30
C ILE A 11 12.65 -2.82 3.08
N ALA A 12 12.46 -4.14 3.07
CA ALA A 12 13.58 -5.07 2.94
C ALA A 12 14.36 -4.89 1.62
N GLY A 13 13.66 -4.52 0.54
CA GLY A 13 14.27 -4.20 -0.76
C GLY A 13 15.27 -3.05 -0.73
N LEU A 14 15.20 -2.14 0.25
CA LEU A 14 16.18 -1.07 0.45
C LEU A 14 17.59 -1.61 0.67
N LEU A 15 17.73 -2.80 1.27
CA LEU A 15 19.03 -3.41 1.55
C LEU A 15 19.78 -3.81 0.26
N SER A 16 19.04 -4.03 -0.84
CA SER A 16 19.64 -4.27 -2.17
C SER A 16 20.27 -3.01 -2.76
N LEU A 17 19.92 -1.82 -2.25
CA LEU A 17 20.44 -0.52 -2.71
C LEU A 17 21.68 -0.06 -1.95
N ARG A 18 22.36 -0.96 -1.22
CA ARG A 18 23.55 -0.66 -0.39
C ARG A 18 24.82 -0.37 -1.22
N GLU A 19 24.77 -0.51 -2.53
CA GLU A 19 25.94 -0.39 -3.45
C GLU A 19 26.40 1.06 -3.66
N ARG A 20 25.99 1.98 -2.79
CA ARG A 20 26.41 3.39 -2.74
C ARG A 20 25.97 4.24 -3.93
N GLU A 21 24.91 3.84 -4.61
CA GLU A 21 24.24 4.70 -5.61
C GLU A 21 23.42 5.77 -4.92
N PRO A 22 23.61 7.06 -5.26
CA PRO A 22 22.87 8.15 -4.62
C PRO A 22 21.39 8.16 -4.99
N PHE A 23 20.53 8.23 -3.99
CA PHE A 23 19.10 8.47 -4.22
C PHE A 23 18.45 9.28 -3.09
N LEU A 24 17.24 9.77 -3.35
CA LEU A 24 16.40 10.43 -2.37
C LEU A 24 15.36 9.44 -1.83
N LEU A 25 15.37 9.23 -0.52
CA LEU A 25 14.39 8.43 0.20
C LEU A 25 13.39 9.35 0.89
N CYS A 26 12.16 9.36 0.42
CA CYS A 26 11.04 10.11 0.99
C CYS A 26 10.18 9.16 1.82
N ALA A 27 9.81 9.56 3.03
CA ALA A 27 8.84 8.86 3.86
C ALA A 27 8.33 9.80 4.97
N THR A 28 7.29 9.40 5.68
CA THR A 28 6.83 10.10 6.88
C THR A 28 7.89 10.07 7.97
N ALA A 29 7.78 10.97 8.94
CA ALA A 29 8.70 11.01 10.09
C ALA A 29 8.69 9.68 10.87
N VAL A 30 7.50 9.06 10.99
CA VAL A 30 7.32 7.76 11.66
C VAL A 30 8.11 6.67 10.93
N THR A 31 7.93 6.52 9.64
CA THR A 31 8.65 5.52 8.83
C THR A 31 10.17 5.74 8.85
N LEU A 32 10.63 7.00 8.75
CA LEU A 32 12.06 7.32 8.83
C LEU A 32 12.66 7.00 10.20
N ALA A 33 11.91 7.20 11.29
CA ALA A 33 12.34 6.85 12.63
C ALA A 33 12.52 5.34 12.78
N VAL A 34 11.56 4.54 12.28
CA VAL A 34 11.67 3.08 12.27
C VAL A 34 12.93 2.61 11.55
N LEU A 35 13.25 3.17 10.38
CA LEU A 35 14.49 2.85 9.66
C LEU A 35 15.75 3.26 10.44
N ALA A 36 15.71 4.39 11.15
CA ALA A 36 16.84 4.89 11.91
C ALA A 36 17.13 4.03 13.16
N GLU A 37 16.10 3.48 13.78
CA GLU A 37 16.21 2.61 14.96
C GLU A 37 16.67 1.18 14.61
N ASN A 38 16.58 0.79 13.36
CA ASN A 38 17.04 -0.52 12.89
C ASN A 38 18.45 -0.43 12.28
N ALA A 39 19.44 -0.94 13.00
CA ALA A 39 20.86 -0.85 12.65
C ALA A 39 21.19 -1.37 11.24
N VAL A 40 20.42 -2.33 10.71
CA VAL A 40 20.64 -2.89 9.37
C VAL A 40 20.50 -1.84 8.28
N PHE A 41 19.63 -0.84 8.43
CA PHE A 41 19.48 0.26 7.47
C PHE A 41 20.57 1.34 7.57
N GLY A 42 21.51 1.22 8.51
CA GLY A 42 22.73 2.03 8.56
C GLY A 42 23.64 1.85 7.33
N VAL A 43 23.45 0.76 6.55
CA VAL A 43 24.14 0.56 5.25
C VAL A 43 23.75 1.63 4.22
N LEU A 44 22.60 2.27 4.37
CA LEU A 44 22.14 3.41 3.56
C LEU A 44 22.67 4.71 4.18
N THR A 45 23.96 4.94 4.06
CA THR A 45 24.66 6.04 4.73
C THR A 45 24.14 7.42 4.28
N PRO A 46 24.00 8.41 5.19
CA PRO A 46 23.44 9.72 4.87
C PRO A 46 24.21 10.54 3.85
N ASP A 47 25.50 10.26 3.66
CA ASP A 47 26.36 10.87 2.64
C ASP A 47 26.01 10.39 1.22
N VAL A 48 25.33 9.26 1.09
CA VAL A 48 24.90 8.69 -0.19
C VAL A 48 23.39 8.77 -0.36
N VAL A 49 22.62 8.36 0.65
CA VAL A 49 21.16 8.31 0.61
C VAL A 49 20.56 9.46 1.41
N ARG A 50 20.12 10.49 0.71
CA ARG A 50 19.43 11.61 1.34
C ARG A 50 18.02 11.21 1.78
N ARG A 51 17.66 11.52 3.02
CA ARG A 51 16.33 11.29 3.56
C ARG A 51 15.53 12.59 3.55
N LYS A 52 14.28 12.53 3.09
CA LYS A 52 13.35 13.65 3.09
C LYS A 52 12.07 13.23 3.81
N THR A 53 11.77 13.93 4.90
CA THR A 53 10.48 13.78 5.56
C THR A 53 9.38 14.38 4.69
N VAL A 54 8.31 13.63 4.48
CA VAL A 54 7.05 14.10 3.89
C VAL A 54 5.98 14.11 4.97
N VAL A 55 5.07 15.07 4.87
CA VAL A 55 3.99 15.29 5.85
C VAL A 55 2.67 14.98 5.17
N ALA A 56 1.79 14.26 5.86
CA ALA A 56 0.46 13.96 5.35
C ALA A 56 -0.30 15.23 4.97
N ALA A 57 -1.10 15.14 3.92
CA ALA A 57 -1.87 16.23 3.32
C ALA A 57 -1.06 17.42 2.79
N THR A 58 0.28 17.31 2.73
CA THR A 58 1.15 18.35 2.16
C THR A 58 1.70 17.89 0.82
N ALA A 59 1.41 18.64 -0.24
CA ALA A 59 1.91 18.34 -1.58
C ALA A 59 3.41 18.66 -1.71
N PHE A 60 4.13 17.85 -2.48
CA PHE A 60 5.53 18.05 -2.82
C PHE A 60 5.84 17.57 -4.22
N MET A 61 6.93 18.08 -4.79
CA MET A 61 7.36 17.70 -6.14
C MET A 61 8.33 16.53 -6.09
N LEU A 62 8.11 15.58 -6.98
CA LEU A 62 9.03 14.51 -7.35
C LEU A 62 9.75 14.86 -8.66
N PRO A 63 10.89 14.19 -8.97
CA PRO A 63 11.54 14.31 -10.29
C PRO A 63 10.57 14.00 -11.43
N GLY A 64 10.77 14.65 -12.58
CA GLY A 64 9.92 14.47 -13.75
C GLY A 64 8.63 15.30 -13.76
N GLY A 65 8.48 16.26 -12.84
CA GLY A 65 7.31 17.14 -12.79
C GLY A 65 6.07 16.52 -12.13
N LEU A 66 6.22 15.38 -11.48
CA LEU A 66 5.14 14.74 -10.73
C LEU A 66 4.89 15.47 -9.41
N GLN A 67 3.66 15.85 -9.15
CA GLN A 67 3.23 16.28 -7.82
C GLN A 67 2.78 15.06 -7.02
N ALA A 68 3.24 14.95 -5.79
CA ALA A 68 2.86 13.88 -4.86
C ALA A 68 2.26 14.45 -3.58
N GLN A 69 1.32 13.74 -3.01
CA GLN A 69 0.80 13.98 -1.67
C GLN A 69 0.59 12.65 -0.97
N VAL A 70 1.08 12.50 0.25
CA VAL A 70 0.73 11.34 1.09
C VAL A 70 -0.47 11.67 1.97
N PHE A 71 -1.26 10.65 2.30
CA PHE A 71 -2.41 10.76 3.20
C PHE A 71 -2.49 9.53 4.10
N THR A 72 -2.98 9.70 5.32
CA THR A 72 -3.12 8.61 6.29
C THR A 72 -4.15 7.60 5.82
N VAL A 73 -3.89 6.32 6.11
CA VAL A 73 -4.76 5.19 5.79
C VAL A 73 -4.95 4.35 7.07
N PRO A 74 -6.17 3.90 7.37
CA PRO A 74 -6.38 2.97 8.47
C PRO A 74 -5.50 1.73 8.32
N GLY A 75 -4.70 1.45 9.33
CA GLY A 75 -3.76 0.34 9.31
C GLY A 75 -3.16 0.12 10.68
N LYS A 76 -2.10 -0.67 10.73
CA LYS A 76 -1.37 -0.97 11.97
C LYS A 76 0.10 -0.57 11.84
N VAL A 77 0.79 -0.56 12.96
CA VAL A 77 2.25 -0.47 12.98
C VAL A 77 2.86 -1.77 12.40
N PRO A 78 4.11 -1.73 11.90
CA PRO A 78 4.80 -2.91 11.40
C PRO A 78 4.79 -4.07 12.41
N LEU A 79 4.71 -5.30 11.88
CA LEU A 79 4.58 -6.53 12.68
C LEU A 79 5.60 -6.61 13.83
N TYR A 80 6.85 -6.24 13.57
CA TYR A 80 7.95 -6.30 14.55
C TYR A 80 7.91 -5.19 15.60
N LEU A 81 6.96 -4.25 15.49
CA LEU A 81 6.68 -3.18 16.46
C LEU A 81 5.32 -3.37 17.14
N GLU A 82 4.58 -4.43 16.82
CA GLU A 82 3.29 -4.71 17.46
C GLU A 82 3.43 -4.96 18.96
N SER A 83 2.50 -4.39 19.73
CA SER A 83 2.26 -4.78 21.12
C SER A 83 1.37 -6.04 21.20
N ASP A 84 1.13 -6.53 22.41
CA ASP A 84 0.24 -7.68 22.64
C ASP A 84 -1.20 -7.45 22.15
N SER A 85 -1.63 -6.18 22.08
CA SER A 85 -2.95 -5.79 21.61
C SER A 85 -2.81 -4.62 20.64
N PRO A 86 -2.39 -4.86 19.39
CA PRO A 86 -2.18 -3.80 18.43
C PRO A 86 -3.50 -3.22 17.96
N GLU A 87 -3.53 -1.91 17.80
CA GLU A 87 -4.58 -1.21 17.09
C GLU A 87 -4.40 -1.44 15.58
N THR A 88 -5.37 -2.10 14.94
CA THR A 88 -5.25 -2.57 13.55
C THR A 88 -5.91 -1.67 12.51
N ALA A 89 -6.56 -0.57 12.95
CA ALA A 89 -7.26 0.36 12.09
C ALA A 89 -7.02 1.83 12.44
N ALA A 90 -5.90 2.14 13.12
CA ALA A 90 -5.53 3.51 13.43
C ALA A 90 -5.14 4.29 12.17
N GLU A 91 -5.65 5.51 12.04
CA GLU A 91 -5.19 6.45 11.02
C GLU A 91 -3.99 7.24 11.52
N THR A 92 -2.79 6.77 11.22
CA THR A 92 -1.53 7.41 11.60
C THR A 92 -0.58 7.54 10.40
N GLU A 93 0.47 8.32 10.54
CA GLU A 93 1.53 8.41 9.52
C GLU A 93 2.42 7.16 9.43
N ALA A 94 2.15 6.10 10.19
CA ALA A 94 2.82 4.81 10.06
C ALA A 94 2.39 4.05 8.79
N ASN A 95 1.16 4.31 8.30
CA ASN A 95 0.61 3.71 7.09
C ASN A 95 -0.05 4.80 6.24
N VAL A 96 0.44 5.00 5.02
CA VAL A 96 -0.04 6.07 4.14
C VAL A 96 -0.32 5.57 2.73
N GLY A 97 -1.32 6.19 2.09
CA GLY A 97 -1.50 6.16 0.65
C GLY A 97 -0.79 7.33 -0.01
N ILE A 98 -0.68 7.26 -1.33
CA ILE A 98 -0.05 8.27 -2.18
C ILE A 98 -1.04 8.71 -3.25
N GLU A 99 -1.16 10.01 -3.44
CA GLU A 99 -1.78 10.60 -4.62
C GLU A 99 -0.68 11.22 -5.49
N LEU A 100 -0.68 10.88 -6.77
CA LEU A 100 0.25 11.41 -7.78
C LEU A 100 -0.54 12.16 -8.85
N CYS A 101 -0.05 13.35 -9.22
CA CYS A 101 -0.63 14.14 -10.29
C CYS A 101 0.44 14.49 -11.35
N ALA A 102 0.07 14.32 -12.63
CA ALA A 102 0.84 14.73 -13.79
C ALA A 102 -0.08 15.49 -14.75
N GLY A 103 -0.04 16.81 -14.73
CA GLY A 103 -1.05 17.62 -15.41
C GLY A 103 -2.44 17.36 -14.83
N GLU A 104 -3.38 16.92 -15.68
CA GLU A 104 -4.74 16.57 -15.27
C GLU A 104 -4.87 15.10 -14.81
N THR A 105 -3.88 14.25 -15.13
CA THR A 105 -3.90 12.84 -14.77
C THR A 105 -3.63 12.64 -13.27
N ARG A 106 -4.48 11.86 -12.63
CA ARG A 106 -4.44 11.62 -11.19
C ARG A 106 -4.46 10.13 -10.86
N ILE A 107 -3.47 9.68 -10.10
CA ILE A 107 -3.28 8.29 -9.65
C ILE A 107 -3.35 8.24 -8.13
N VAL A 108 -4.08 7.28 -7.58
CA VAL A 108 -4.12 7.01 -6.14
C VAL A 108 -3.58 5.61 -5.89
N TYR A 109 -2.65 5.48 -4.95
CA TYR A 109 -1.97 4.24 -4.58
C TYR A 109 -2.13 3.96 -3.08
N VAL A 110 -2.83 2.88 -2.74
CA VAL A 110 -3.13 2.43 -1.37
C VAL A 110 -2.77 0.95 -1.23
N PRO A 111 -1.49 0.62 -0.95
CA PRO A 111 -1.04 -0.78 -0.94
C PRO A 111 -1.44 -1.57 0.32
N GLY A 112 -1.95 -0.92 1.36
CA GLY A 112 -2.41 -1.57 2.57
C GLY A 112 -3.47 -0.72 3.26
N ALA A 113 -4.63 -1.31 3.55
CA ALA A 113 -5.74 -0.63 4.21
C ALA A 113 -6.59 -1.58 5.05
N ALA A 114 -6.78 -1.26 6.34
CA ALA A 114 -7.68 -2.00 7.21
C ALA A 114 -9.16 -1.67 6.95
N ALA A 115 -9.45 -0.51 6.37
CA ALA A 115 -10.78 -0.06 5.99
C ALA A 115 -10.71 1.07 4.96
N VAL A 116 -11.81 1.31 4.24
CA VAL A 116 -11.99 2.50 3.39
C VAL A 116 -12.74 3.56 4.19
N THR A 117 -12.12 4.72 4.41
CA THR A 117 -12.79 5.85 5.05
C THR A 117 -13.49 6.73 4.01
N PRO A 118 -14.49 7.56 4.42
CA PRO A 118 -15.10 8.53 3.51
C PRO A 118 -14.09 9.49 2.86
N ALA A 119 -13.05 9.88 3.59
CA ALA A 119 -11.99 10.74 3.08
C ALA A 119 -11.14 10.03 1.99
N MET A 120 -10.81 8.75 2.19
CA MET A 120 -10.13 7.94 1.19
C MET A 120 -10.99 7.75 -0.06
N LEU A 121 -12.28 7.42 0.12
CA LEU A 121 -13.22 7.25 -0.99
C LEU A 121 -13.33 8.54 -1.82
N ALA A 122 -13.51 9.69 -1.15
CA ALA A 122 -13.57 10.99 -1.82
C ALA A 122 -12.29 11.29 -2.62
N ARG A 123 -11.12 10.88 -2.11
CA ARG A 123 -9.84 11.04 -2.78
C ARG A 123 -9.69 10.12 -4.00
N MET A 124 -10.20 8.90 -3.94
CA MET A 124 -10.17 7.95 -5.05
C MET A 124 -11.20 8.25 -6.13
N GLN A 125 -12.30 8.93 -5.78
CA GLN A 125 -13.31 9.35 -6.77
C GLN A 125 -12.71 10.29 -7.81
N GLY A 126 -13.00 10.00 -9.09
CA GLY A 126 -12.49 10.75 -10.24
C GLY A 126 -10.96 10.62 -10.46
N ALA A 127 -10.27 9.71 -9.79
CA ALA A 127 -8.92 9.34 -10.17
C ALA A 127 -8.93 8.52 -11.47
N ASP A 128 -7.96 8.76 -12.35
CA ASP A 128 -7.82 8.01 -13.60
C ASP A 128 -7.39 6.57 -13.33
N LEU A 129 -6.60 6.37 -12.28
CA LEU A 129 -6.11 5.06 -11.85
C LEU A 129 -6.08 4.96 -10.33
N VAL A 130 -6.62 3.88 -9.80
CA VAL A 130 -6.54 3.51 -8.38
C VAL A 130 -5.84 2.16 -8.25
N PHE A 131 -4.71 2.15 -7.57
CA PHE A 131 -4.12 0.93 -7.03
C PHE A 131 -4.61 0.73 -5.60
N PHE A 132 -5.15 -0.42 -5.29
CA PHE A 132 -5.68 -0.70 -3.97
C PHE A 132 -5.18 -2.04 -3.42
N ASP A 133 -5.18 -2.14 -2.10
CA ASP A 133 -4.80 -3.31 -1.32
C ASP A 133 -5.58 -4.57 -1.73
N GLY A 134 -4.87 -5.55 -2.23
CA GLY A 134 -5.38 -6.85 -2.66
C GLY A 134 -4.85 -8.01 -1.83
N THR A 135 -4.39 -7.76 -0.59
CA THR A 135 -3.65 -8.75 0.20
C THR A 135 -4.39 -10.07 0.32
N LEU A 136 -5.66 -10.08 0.70
CA LEU A 136 -6.44 -11.32 0.89
C LEU A 136 -7.80 -11.23 0.19
N PHE A 137 -8.24 -12.33 -0.41
CA PHE A 137 -9.59 -12.41 -0.96
C PHE A 137 -10.64 -12.49 0.15
N ARG A 138 -10.39 -13.33 1.19
CA ARG A 138 -11.24 -13.48 2.38
C ARG A 138 -10.48 -13.18 3.66
N ASP A 139 -11.19 -12.69 4.67
CA ASP A 139 -10.57 -12.33 5.96
C ASP A 139 -9.87 -13.52 6.65
N ASP A 140 -10.42 -14.71 6.54
CA ASP A 140 -9.92 -15.95 7.16
C ASP A 140 -8.99 -16.78 6.26
N GLU A 141 -8.55 -16.24 5.13
CA GLU A 141 -7.77 -16.95 4.10
C GLU A 141 -6.51 -17.62 4.65
N MET A 142 -5.74 -16.93 5.50
CA MET A 142 -4.53 -17.49 6.12
C MET A 142 -4.82 -18.69 7.02
N ILE A 143 -5.96 -18.65 7.70
CA ILE A 143 -6.41 -19.72 8.61
C ILE A 143 -6.90 -20.92 7.80
N THR A 144 -7.72 -20.70 6.81
CA THR A 144 -8.32 -21.76 5.98
C THR A 144 -7.29 -22.46 5.10
N THR A 145 -6.23 -21.76 4.67
CA THR A 145 -5.11 -22.34 3.92
C THR A 145 -4.05 -22.99 4.85
N GLY A 146 -4.17 -22.83 6.16
CA GLY A 146 -3.20 -23.37 7.11
C GLY A 146 -1.83 -22.67 7.08
N THR A 147 -1.74 -21.47 6.50
CA THR A 147 -0.47 -20.72 6.36
C THR A 147 -0.24 -19.71 7.48
N GLY A 148 -1.28 -19.40 8.26
CA GLY A 148 -1.17 -18.47 9.38
C GLY A 148 -2.38 -18.54 10.32
N ALA A 149 -2.24 -17.94 11.52
CA ALA A 149 -3.28 -17.90 12.53
C ALA A 149 -4.03 -16.55 12.60
N LYS A 150 -3.63 -15.56 11.79
CA LYS A 150 -4.22 -14.23 11.81
C LYS A 150 -5.21 -14.05 10.66
N THR A 151 -6.26 -13.30 10.90
CA THR A 151 -7.16 -12.82 9.83
C THR A 151 -6.54 -11.61 9.13
N GLY A 152 -7.08 -11.25 7.96
CA GLY A 152 -6.68 -10.06 7.21
C GLY A 152 -6.82 -8.78 8.06
N ARG A 153 -7.95 -8.61 8.71
CA ARG A 153 -8.20 -7.46 9.61
C ARG A 153 -7.21 -7.41 10.76
N ARG A 154 -6.84 -8.57 11.34
CA ARG A 154 -5.81 -8.63 12.38
C ARG A 154 -4.41 -8.28 11.84
N MET A 155 -4.19 -8.42 10.55
CA MET A 155 -2.96 -7.99 9.86
C MET A 155 -3.00 -6.54 9.37
N GLY A 156 -4.14 -5.84 9.52
CA GLY A 156 -4.30 -4.47 9.07
C GLY A 156 -4.76 -4.35 7.61
N HIS A 157 -5.33 -5.42 7.04
CA HIS A 157 -5.85 -5.47 5.68
C HIS A 157 -7.32 -5.85 5.66
N MET A 158 -8.13 -5.09 4.92
CA MET A 158 -9.51 -5.48 4.64
C MET A 158 -9.54 -6.54 3.54
N PRO A 159 -10.49 -7.49 3.58
CA PRO A 159 -10.62 -8.47 2.51
C PRO A 159 -11.12 -7.83 1.21
N ILE A 160 -10.91 -8.51 0.08
CA ILE A 160 -11.46 -8.09 -1.22
C ILE A 160 -12.97 -8.35 -1.25
N ASP A 161 -13.39 -9.56 -0.88
CA ASP A 161 -14.77 -10.05 -0.96
C ASP A 161 -15.57 -9.81 0.33
N GLY A 162 -16.90 -9.91 0.21
CA GLY A 162 -17.84 -9.74 1.33
C GLY A 162 -18.49 -8.36 1.38
N GLU A 163 -19.52 -8.25 2.23
CA GLU A 163 -20.26 -6.99 2.42
C GLU A 163 -19.37 -5.85 2.94
N ASP A 164 -18.36 -6.19 3.73
CA ASP A 164 -17.36 -5.26 4.28
C ASP A 164 -16.05 -5.29 3.47
N GLY A 165 -16.03 -5.91 2.29
CA GLY A 165 -14.86 -6.03 1.44
C GLY A 165 -14.61 -4.80 0.59
N SER A 166 -13.40 -4.72 0.04
CA SER A 166 -13.00 -3.58 -0.79
C SER A 166 -13.79 -3.50 -2.10
N LEU A 167 -14.25 -4.62 -2.67
CA LEU A 167 -15.13 -4.61 -3.84
C LEU A 167 -16.44 -3.86 -3.59
N ALA A 168 -17.07 -4.09 -2.42
CA ALA A 168 -18.29 -3.40 -2.03
C ALA A 168 -18.02 -1.93 -1.67
N ALA A 169 -16.99 -1.67 -0.87
CA ALA A 169 -16.66 -0.33 -0.41
C ALA A 169 -16.26 0.63 -1.55
N LEU A 170 -15.73 0.10 -2.67
CA LEU A 170 -15.21 0.87 -3.81
C LEU A 170 -16.05 0.69 -5.09
N GLU A 171 -17.27 0.15 -5.00
CA GLU A 171 -18.14 -0.13 -6.15
C GLU A 171 -18.43 1.11 -7.02
N GLY A 172 -18.48 2.31 -6.41
CA GLY A 172 -18.78 3.57 -7.11
C GLY A 172 -17.61 4.23 -7.86
N LEU A 173 -16.42 3.63 -7.86
CA LEU A 173 -15.27 4.20 -8.55
C LEU A 173 -15.39 3.99 -10.08
N THR A 174 -15.08 5.04 -10.86
CA THR A 174 -15.22 5.05 -12.32
C THR A 174 -13.91 4.92 -13.08
N GLY A 175 -12.76 5.26 -12.45
CA GLY A 175 -11.44 5.12 -13.06
C GLY A 175 -10.97 3.67 -13.18
N ARG A 176 -9.81 3.47 -13.81
CA ARG A 176 -9.14 2.17 -13.87
C ARG A 176 -8.75 1.73 -12.46
N ARG A 177 -8.93 0.47 -12.11
CA ARG A 177 -8.77 -0.05 -10.77
C ARG A 177 -7.94 -1.32 -10.79
N VAL A 178 -6.88 -1.36 -9.99
CA VAL A 178 -5.90 -2.46 -9.99
C VAL A 178 -5.63 -2.89 -8.55
N TYR A 179 -5.81 -4.16 -8.24
CA TYR A 179 -5.35 -4.73 -6.98
C TYR A 179 -3.83 -4.94 -7.01
N VAL A 180 -3.18 -4.51 -5.95
CA VAL A 180 -1.73 -4.66 -5.69
C VAL A 180 -1.49 -5.28 -4.32
N HIS A 181 -0.24 -5.54 -3.94
CA HIS A 181 0.11 -6.08 -2.62
C HIS A 181 -0.63 -7.39 -2.32
N ILE A 182 -0.56 -8.34 -3.24
CA ILE A 182 -1.34 -9.57 -3.21
C ILE A 182 -0.56 -10.66 -2.50
N ASN A 183 -1.13 -11.26 -1.45
CA ASN A 183 -0.48 -12.35 -0.74
C ASN A 183 -0.46 -13.64 -1.57
N ASN A 184 0.56 -14.47 -1.38
CA ASN A 184 0.73 -15.74 -2.11
C ASN A 184 -0.41 -16.75 -1.90
N THR A 185 -1.20 -16.60 -0.84
CA THR A 185 -2.37 -17.46 -0.57
C THR A 185 -3.61 -17.01 -1.34
N ASN A 186 -3.60 -15.76 -1.87
CA ASN A 186 -4.78 -15.18 -2.48
C ASN A 186 -5.11 -15.86 -3.82
N PRO A 187 -6.30 -16.47 -3.96
CA PRO A 187 -6.68 -17.21 -5.16
C PRO A 187 -6.82 -16.33 -6.41
N ILE A 188 -6.89 -15.00 -6.29
CA ILE A 188 -6.92 -14.11 -7.47
C ILE A 188 -5.62 -14.18 -8.29
N LEU A 189 -4.51 -14.68 -7.73
CA LEU A 189 -3.27 -14.93 -8.45
C LEU A 189 -3.37 -16.09 -9.45
N ILE A 190 -4.36 -16.98 -9.27
CA ILE A 190 -4.56 -18.14 -10.13
C ILE A 190 -5.42 -17.76 -11.33
N ALA A 191 -4.84 -17.78 -12.52
CA ALA A 191 -5.55 -17.48 -13.75
C ALA A 191 -6.80 -18.36 -13.92
N GLY A 192 -7.97 -17.72 -14.13
CA GLY A 192 -9.25 -18.41 -14.32
C GLY A 192 -9.88 -18.96 -13.03
N SER A 193 -9.33 -18.67 -11.86
CA SER A 193 -10.02 -19.03 -10.60
C SER A 193 -11.37 -18.32 -10.50
N PRO A 194 -12.36 -18.89 -9.80
CA PRO A 194 -13.65 -18.23 -9.58
C PRO A 194 -13.48 -16.83 -8.92
N GLU A 195 -12.54 -16.70 -8.00
CA GLU A 195 -12.23 -15.46 -7.29
C GLU A 195 -11.66 -14.40 -8.25
N ARG A 196 -10.70 -14.77 -9.11
CA ARG A 196 -10.16 -13.87 -10.14
C ARG A 196 -11.24 -13.41 -11.11
N LEU A 197 -12.04 -14.34 -11.63
CA LEU A 197 -13.14 -14.03 -12.54
C LEU A 197 -14.19 -13.13 -11.89
N HIS A 198 -14.44 -13.31 -10.58
CA HIS A 198 -15.34 -12.44 -9.82
C HIS A 198 -14.80 -11.01 -9.75
N VAL A 199 -13.53 -10.84 -9.41
CA VAL A 199 -12.85 -9.55 -9.33
C VAL A 199 -12.81 -8.84 -10.68
N GLU A 200 -12.43 -9.56 -11.74
CA GLU A 200 -12.40 -9.03 -13.11
C GLU A 200 -13.81 -8.67 -13.61
N GLY A 201 -14.83 -9.48 -13.27
CA GLY A 201 -16.23 -9.22 -13.57
C GLY A 201 -16.79 -7.95 -12.90
N LYS A 202 -16.16 -7.50 -11.82
CA LYS A 202 -16.44 -6.22 -11.16
C LYS A 202 -15.62 -5.06 -11.73
N GLY A 203 -14.84 -5.29 -12.78
CA GLY A 203 -14.05 -4.28 -13.47
C GLY A 203 -12.74 -3.90 -12.76
N TRP A 204 -12.20 -4.79 -11.95
CA TRP A 204 -10.87 -4.67 -11.36
C TRP A 204 -9.86 -5.50 -12.12
N GLU A 205 -8.65 -5.00 -12.21
CA GLU A 205 -7.50 -5.72 -12.73
C GLU A 205 -6.64 -6.24 -11.57
N ILE A 206 -5.83 -7.24 -11.84
CA ILE A 206 -4.86 -7.79 -10.90
C ILE A 206 -3.46 -7.43 -11.40
N ALA A 207 -2.67 -6.77 -10.57
CA ALA A 207 -1.30 -6.38 -10.92
C ALA A 207 -0.43 -7.62 -11.14
N GLU A 208 0.46 -7.53 -12.13
CA GLU A 208 1.45 -8.54 -12.45
C GLU A 208 2.82 -7.87 -12.59
N ASP A 209 3.90 -8.62 -12.31
CA ASP A 209 5.26 -8.14 -12.45
C ASP A 209 5.52 -7.72 -13.92
N GLY A 210 6.03 -6.51 -14.11
CA GLY A 210 6.25 -5.96 -15.43
C GLY A 210 5.02 -5.35 -16.11
N MET A 211 3.87 -5.26 -15.41
CA MET A 211 2.68 -4.58 -15.95
C MET A 211 2.98 -3.12 -16.26
N GLU A 212 2.70 -2.71 -17.48
CA GLU A 212 2.78 -1.32 -17.92
C GLU A 212 1.38 -0.71 -18.10
N ILE A 213 1.18 0.49 -17.56
CA ILE A 213 -0.09 1.22 -17.65
C ILE A 213 0.17 2.57 -18.30
N THR A 214 -0.51 2.82 -19.40
CA THR A 214 -0.59 4.14 -20.05
C THR A 214 -1.94 4.77 -19.76
N LEU A 215 -1.93 6.05 -19.35
CA LEU A 215 -3.11 6.87 -19.06
C LEU A 215 -3.20 8.05 -20.02
#